data_e32f0dbaa125b4cf823376330e8b8f77
#
_entry.id   e32f0dbaa125b4cf823376330e8b8f77
#
_cell.length_a   1.000
_cell.length_b   1.000
_cell.length_c   1.000
_cell.angle_alpha   90.00
_cell.angle_beta   90.00
_cell.angle_gamma   90.00
#
_symmetry.space_group_name_H-M   'P 1'
#
loop_
_entity.id
_entity.type
_entity.pdbx_description
1 polymer ?
#
loop_
_entity_poly.entity_id
_entity_poly.type
_entity_poly.pdbx_seq_one_letter_code
_entity_poly.pdbx_strand_id
1 'polypeptide(L)'
;MNSKSVVRALGAAAVLMALAGRGLAADPALSIELNKLEDIDGKCRASLVIDNRLGRALDRFNIDLFVFDRAGVIAQRLLVDLAPLRDDKTTVATFALVEGPCSGIGRVLVNDIPACRGADGTDLDCVAALAVSSRTGTPLVK
;
A
#
# COMPACT_ATOMS: atom_id res chain seq x y z
N MET A 1 -67.95 17.43 -45.38
CA MET A 1 -68.22 17.29 -43.93
C MET A 1 -67.05 16.67 -43.32
N ASN A 2 -66.53 17.28 -42.30
CA ASN A 2 -65.15 17.22 -41.81
C ASN A 2 -64.80 15.96 -41.09
N SER A 3 -63.78 15.27 -41.59
CA SER A 3 -63.11 14.23 -40.84
C SER A 3 -61.78 14.82 -40.29
N LYS A 4 -61.70 15.01 -38.96
CA LYS A 4 -60.49 15.45 -38.29
C LYS A 4 -59.66 14.24 -37.90
N SER A 5 -58.56 14.05 -38.62
CA SER A 5 -57.56 13.05 -38.28
C SER A 5 -56.71 13.54 -37.11
N VAL A 6 -56.78 12.80 -36.00
CA VAL A 6 -55.94 13.01 -34.83
C VAL A 6 -54.68 12.16 -34.98
N VAL A 7 -53.55 12.77 -35.26
CA VAL A 7 -52.25 12.10 -35.27
C VAL A 7 -51.76 12.02 -33.83
N ARG A 8 -51.68 10.79 -33.32
CA ARG A 8 -51.03 10.49 -32.02
C ARG A 8 -49.54 10.31 -32.24
N ALA A 9 -48.76 11.29 -31.76
CA ALA A 9 -47.32 11.13 -31.68
C ALA A 9 -46.94 10.24 -30.52
N LEU A 10 -46.39 9.07 -30.83
CA LEU A 10 -45.72 8.22 -29.84
C LEU A 10 -44.29 8.78 -29.58
N GLY A 11 -44.13 9.32 -28.40
CA GLY A 11 -42.79 9.69 -27.90
C GLY A 11 -42.03 8.45 -27.46
N ALA A 12 -40.98 8.12 -28.18
CA ALA A 12 -40.01 7.09 -27.74
C ALA A 12 -39.06 7.70 -26.72
N ALA A 13 -39.25 7.33 -25.45
CA ALA A 13 -38.29 7.68 -24.38
C ALA A 13 -37.09 6.73 -24.48
N ALA A 14 -35.97 7.25 -25.00
CA ALA A 14 -34.71 6.53 -24.97
C ALA A 14 -34.12 6.60 -23.55
N VAL A 15 -34.17 5.49 -22.82
CA VAL A 15 -33.50 5.33 -21.52
C VAL A 15 -32.03 5.04 -21.81
N LEU A 16 -31.16 6.08 -21.67
CA LEU A 16 -29.72 5.90 -21.63
C LEU A 16 -29.36 5.25 -20.28
N MET A 17 -29.12 3.95 -20.30
CA MET A 17 -28.43 3.26 -19.21
C MET A 17 -26.94 3.67 -19.21
N ALA A 18 -26.57 4.57 -18.30
CA ALA A 18 -25.19 4.84 -18.00
C ALA A 18 -24.58 3.61 -17.30
N LEU A 19 -23.85 2.79 -18.04
CA LEU A 19 -22.97 1.78 -17.46
C LEU A 19 -21.84 2.52 -16.75
N ALA A 20 -22.00 2.72 -15.44
CA ALA A 20 -20.90 3.12 -14.59
C ALA A 20 -19.90 1.94 -14.55
N GLY A 21 -18.93 1.96 -15.43
CA GLY A 21 -17.81 1.02 -15.40
C GLY A 21 -17.10 1.22 -14.07
N ARG A 22 -17.21 0.24 -13.17
CA ARG A 22 -16.32 0.12 -12.00
C ARG A 22 -14.95 -0.15 -12.57
N GLY A 23 -14.11 0.88 -12.67
CA GLY A 23 -12.71 0.71 -12.96
C GLY A 23 -12.12 -0.19 -11.86
N LEU A 24 -11.70 -1.39 -12.24
CA LEU A 24 -10.88 -2.22 -11.37
C LEU A 24 -9.58 -1.45 -11.16
N ALA A 25 -9.34 -0.99 -9.91
CA ALA A 25 -8.03 -0.44 -9.56
C ALA A 25 -7.01 -1.54 -9.80
N ALA A 26 -5.98 -1.25 -10.61
CA ALA A 26 -4.88 -2.18 -10.83
C ALA A 26 -4.17 -2.45 -9.49
N ASP A 27 -3.76 -3.70 -9.26
CA ASP A 27 -2.94 -4.03 -8.10
C ASP A 27 -1.65 -3.20 -8.10
N PRO A 28 -1.19 -2.71 -6.93
CA PRO A 28 0.01 -1.90 -6.87
C PRO A 28 1.23 -2.71 -7.32
N ALA A 29 2.15 -2.07 -8.07
CA ALA A 29 3.35 -2.72 -8.55
C ALA A 29 4.34 -3.07 -7.43
N LEU A 30 4.28 -2.35 -6.32
CA LEU A 30 5.04 -2.60 -5.10
C LEU A 30 4.13 -2.36 -3.90
N SER A 31 4.08 -3.29 -2.95
CA SER A 31 3.30 -3.09 -1.73
C SER A 31 4.04 -3.56 -0.49
N ILE A 32 3.78 -2.88 0.63
CA ILE A 32 4.21 -3.28 1.97
C ILE A 32 2.99 -3.30 2.88
N GLU A 33 2.76 -4.43 3.52
CA GLU A 33 1.70 -4.61 4.52
C GLU A 33 2.33 -4.84 5.89
N LEU A 34 1.97 -4.04 6.88
CA LEU A 34 2.23 -4.36 8.29
C LEU A 34 1.28 -5.48 8.70
N ASN A 35 1.77 -6.71 8.62
CA ASN A 35 0.93 -7.90 8.78
C ASN A 35 0.75 -8.28 10.25
N LYS A 36 1.81 -8.15 11.08
CA LYS A 36 1.79 -8.58 12.48
C LYS A 36 2.68 -7.70 13.35
N LEU A 37 2.24 -7.49 14.60
CA LEU A 37 3.02 -6.94 15.70
C LEU A 37 2.99 -7.95 16.86
N GLU A 38 4.15 -8.24 17.45
CA GLU A 38 4.29 -9.19 18.54
C GLU A 38 5.22 -8.66 19.63
N ASP A 39 4.81 -8.78 20.88
CA ASP A 39 5.67 -8.52 22.04
C ASP A 39 6.59 -9.72 22.27
N ILE A 40 7.88 -9.54 22.00
CA ILE A 40 8.90 -10.59 22.16
C ILE A 40 10.12 -10.01 22.86
N ASP A 41 10.53 -10.62 23.96
CA ASP A 41 11.73 -10.24 24.72
C ASP A 41 11.81 -8.75 25.09
N GLY A 42 10.66 -8.16 25.46
CA GLY A 42 10.55 -6.75 25.86
C GLY A 42 10.58 -5.77 24.70
N LYS A 43 10.51 -6.25 23.47
CA LYS A 43 10.47 -5.44 22.22
C LYS A 43 9.19 -5.70 21.44
N CYS A 44 8.74 -4.69 20.72
CA CYS A 44 7.72 -4.90 19.70
C CYS A 44 8.38 -5.31 18.38
N ARG A 45 8.09 -6.51 17.93
CA ARG A 45 8.55 -7.07 16.66
C ARG A 45 7.48 -6.87 15.60
N ALA A 46 7.87 -6.34 14.44
CA ALA A 46 7.01 -6.21 13.27
C ALA A 46 7.31 -7.29 12.24
N SER A 47 6.27 -7.82 11.60
CA SER A 47 6.37 -8.61 10.39
C SER A 47 5.73 -7.83 9.24
N LEU A 48 6.52 -7.56 8.21
CA LEU A 48 6.08 -6.94 6.96
C LEU A 48 5.91 -8.01 5.88
N VAL A 49 4.85 -7.91 5.11
CA VAL A 49 4.65 -8.67 3.87
C VAL A 49 4.91 -7.70 2.72
N ILE A 50 5.84 -8.04 1.85
CA ILE A 50 6.27 -7.22 0.72
C ILE A 50 5.96 -7.97 -0.57
N ASP A 51 5.17 -7.37 -1.46
CA ASP A 51 4.93 -7.87 -2.81
C ASP A 51 5.67 -7.02 -3.83
N ASN A 52 6.57 -7.65 -4.60
CA ASN A 52 7.27 -7.01 -5.69
C ASN A 52 6.71 -7.51 -7.03
N ARG A 53 5.98 -6.63 -7.73
CA ARG A 53 5.42 -6.85 -9.07
C ARG A 53 5.88 -5.78 -10.06
N LEU A 54 7.10 -5.27 -9.85
CA LEU A 54 7.69 -4.22 -10.69
C LEU A 54 8.17 -4.76 -12.05
N GLY A 55 8.11 -6.07 -12.30
CA GLY A 55 8.68 -6.70 -13.49
C GLY A 55 10.20 -6.82 -13.45
N ARG A 56 10.80 -6.67 -12.26
CA ARG A 56 12.25 -6.83 -12.03
C ARG A 56 12.56 -7.11 -10.57
N ALA A 57 13.64 -7.85 -10.34
CA ALA A 57 14.16 -8.05 -8.99
C ALA A 57 14.85 -6.77 -8.49
N LEU A 58 14.80 -6.53 -7.17
CA LEU A 58 15.54 -5.47 -6.50
C LEU A 58 16.69 -6.06 -5.71
N ASP A 59 17.91 -5.60 -5.94
CA ASP A 59 19.11 -5.95 -5.17
C ASP A 59 19.40 -4.96 -4.04
N ARG A 60 18.75 -3.79 -4.06
CA ARG A 60 18.71 -2.81 -2.97
C ARG A 60 17.29 -2.33 -2.75
N PHE A 61 16.85 -2.40 -1.50
CA PHE A 61 15.55 -1.87 -1.09
C PHE A 61 15.59 -1.51 0.40
N ASN A 62 15.94 -0.27 0.70
CA ASN A 62 16.03 0.24 2.06
C ASN A 62 14.86 1.17 2.33
N ILE A 63 14.16 0.94 3.43
CA ILE A 63 13.06 1.82 3.87
C ILE A 63 13.46 2.60 5.11
N ASP A 64 13.10 3.89 5.14
CA ASP A 64 13.24 4.78 6.30
C ASP A 64 11.91 4.84 7.04
N LEU A 65 11.86 4.27 8.24
CA LEU A 65 10.66 4.17 9.06
C LEU A 65 10.73 5.12 10.25
N PHE A 66 9.63 5.82 10.52
CA PHE A 66 9.39 6.50 11.77
C PHE A 66 8.24 5.83 12.52
N VAL A 67 8.46 5.54 13.78
CA VAL A 67 7.45 5.01 14.69
C VAL A 67 7.00 6.13 15.62
N PHE A 68 5.70 6.37 15.68
CA PHE A 68 5.09 7.35 16.56
C PHE A 68 4.39 6.64 17.71
N ASP A 69 4.49 7.21 18.89
CA ASP A 69 3.70 6.77 20.04
C ASP A 69 2.22 7.19 19.91
N ARG A 70 1.41 6.85 20.90
CA ARG A 70 -0.02 7.17 20.91
C ARG A 70 -0.29 8.68 21.06
N ALA A 71 0.67 9.45 21.56
CA ALA A 71 0.59 10.91 21.63
C ALA A 71 1.00 11.59 20.31
N GLY A 72 1.45 10.82 19.33
CA GLY A 72 1.93 11.32 18.04
C GLY A 72 3.37 11.83 18.07
N VAL A 73 4.13 11.49 19.10
CA VAL A 73 5.55 11.83 19.23
C VAL A 73 6.38 10.70 18.61
N ILE A 74 7.49 11.08 17.94
CA ILE A 74 8.43 10.10 17.37
C ILE A 74 9.12 9.34 18.50
N ALA A 75 8.88 8.04 18.55
CA ALA A 75 9.49 7.13 19.51
C ALA A 75 10.76 6.47 18.96
N GLN A 76 10.82 6.21 17.64
CA GLN A 76 11.94 5.51 17.01
C GLN A 76 12.04 5.86 15.54
N ARG A 77 13.27 5.86 15.01
CA ARG A 77 13.57 5.84 13.57
C ARG A 77 14.41 4.63 13.24
N LEU A 78 14.08 3.95 12.14
CA LEU A 78 14.81 2.77 11.65
C LEU A 78 15.07 2.91 10.16
N LEU A 79 16.27 2.51 9.76
CA LEU A 79 16.57 2.22 8.35
C LEU A 79 16.63 0.71 8.21
N VAL A 80 15.71 0.12 7.44
CA VAL A 80 15.58 -1.32 7.29
C VAL A 80 15.93 -1.72 5.86
N ASP A 81 16.88 -2.65 5.72
CA ASP A 81 17.17 -3.28 4.43
C ASP A 81 16.25 -4.49 4.23
N LEU A 82 15.43 -4.44 3.21
CA LEU A 82 14.49 -5.50 2.86
C LEU A 82 14.92 -6.28 1.62
N ALA A 83 16.03 -5.90 0.98
CA ALA A 83 16.57 -6.61 -0.17
C ALA A 83 17.25 -7.95 0.24
N PRO A 84 17.37 -8.90 -0.72
CA PRO A 84 16.89 -8.84 -2.10
C PRO A 84 15.40 -9.15 -2.22
N LEU A 85 14.70 -8.45 -3.10
CA LEU A 85 13.31 -8.74 -3.44
C LEU A 85 13.25 -9.32 -4.86
N ARG A 86 12.85 -10.57 -4.98
CA ARG A 86 12.69 -11.22 -6.28
C ARG A 86 11.49 -10.65 -7.02
N ASP A 87 11.55 -10.66 -8.33
CA ASP A 87 10.43 -10.29 -9.18
C ASP A 87 9.26 -11.27 -9.02
N ASP A 88 8.05 -10.72 -9.10
CA ASP A 88 6.76 -11.44 -8.95
C ASP A 88 6.71 -12.35 -7.71
N LYS A 89 7.24 -11.85 -6.59
CA LYS A 89 7.32 -12.62 -5.35
C LYS A 89 6.91 -11.83 -4.13
N THR A 90 6.14 -12.52 -3.25
CA THR A 90 5.88 -12.10 -1.89
C THR A 90 7.02 -12.50 -0.97
N THR A 91 7.51 -11.56 -0.18
CA THR A 91 8.59 -11.76 0.81
C THR A 91 8.09 -11.31 2.18
N VAL A 92 8.52 -12.01 3.23
CA VAL A 92 8.24 -11.60 4.62
C VAL A 92 9.55 -11.18 5.28
N ALA A 93 9.53 -10.00 5.90
CA ALA A 93 10.61 -9.48 6.72
C ALA A 93 10.13 -9.29 8.16
N THR A 94 10.95 -9.70 9.14
CA THR A 94 10.62 -9.57 10.55
C THR A 94 11.79 -8.93 11.29
N PHE A 95 11.51 -7.89 12.07
CA PHE A 95 12.53 -7.14 12.81
C PHE A 95 11.95 -6.46 14.05
N ALA A 96 12.80 -6.08 15.00
CA ALA A 96 12.40 -5.27 16.14
C ALA A 96 12.07 -3.85 15.68
N LEU A 97 10.86 -3.40 15.95
CA LEU A 97 10.35 -2.10 15.54
C LEU A 97 10.66 -1.01 16.59
N VAL A 98 10.42 -1.32 17.86
CA VAL A 98 10.74 -0.46 19.00
C VAL A 98 11.15 -1.29 20.20
N GLU A 99 11.94 -0.68 21.10
CA GLU A 99 12.08 -1.16 22.48
C GLU A 99 10.79 -0.88 23.24
N GLY A 100 10.25 -1.89 23.92
CA GLY A 100 9.00 -1.79 24.65
C GLY A 100 7.79 -2.42 23.95
N PRO A 101 6.60 -2.31 24.56
CA PRO A 101 5.43 -3.05 24.11
C PRO A 101 4.82 -2.46 22.83
N CYS A 102 4.27 -3.33 21.99
CA CYS A 102 3.54 -2.93 20.79
C CYS A 102 2.36 -2.01 21.06
N SER A 103 1.75 -2.14 22.24
CA SER A 103 0.60 -1.29 22.66
C SER A 103 0.94 0.20 22.76
N GLY A 104 2.22 0.55 22.87
CA GLY A 104 2.68 1.95 22.90
C GLY A 104 2.72 2.63 21.52
N ILE A 105 2.62 1.86 20.44
CA ILE A 105 2.74 2.38 19.07
C ILE A 105 1.40 2.95 18.61
N GLY A 106 1.40 4.20 18.14
CA GLY A 106 0.25 4.87 17.55
C GLY A 106 0.17 4.67 16.03
N ARG A 107 1.30 4.79 15.32
CA ARG A 107 1.41 4.57 13.88
C ARG A 107 2.85 4.35 13.44
N VAL A 108 3.01 3.80 12.24
CA VAL A 108 4.30 3.65 11.56
C VAL A 108 4.23 4.40 10.22
N LEU A 109 5.23 5.22 9.94
CA LEU A 109 5.36 5.99 8.69
C LEU A 109 6.52 5.42 7.87
N VAL A 110 6.26 5.05 6.62
CA VAL A 110 7.31 4.89 5.61
C VAL A 110 7.63 6.30 5.10
N ASN A 111 8.68 6.90 5.66
CA ASN A 111 9.05 8.28 5.36
C ASN A 111 9.73 8.41 4.00
N ASP A 112 10.56 7.44 3.65
CA ASP A 112 11.32 7.43 2.39
C ASP A 112 11.81 6.02 2.05
N ILE A 113 12.24 5.86 0.80
CA ILE A 113 12.96 4.68 0.30
C ILE A 113 14.31 5.16 -0.26
N PRO A 114 15.32 5.38 0.61
CA PRO A 114 16.58 6.00 0.20
C PRO A 114 17.42 5.16 -0.75
N ALA A 115 17.14 3.87 -0.86
CA ALA A 115 17.77 3.00 -1.83
C ALA A 115 16.72 2.07 -2.44
N CYS A 116 16.57 2.15 -3.77
CA CYS A 116 15.78 1.21 -4.56
C CYS A 116 16.47 1.00 -5.90
N ARG A 117 17.08 -0.17 -6.07
CA ARG A 117 17.85 -0.49 -7.27
C ARG A 117 17.48 -1.87 -7.79
N GLY A 118 17.21 -1.93 -9.09
CA GLY A 118 17.04 -3.18 -9.81
C GLY A 118 18.33 -4.00 -9.87
N ALA A 119 18.19 -5.31 -10.01
CA ALA A 119 19.34 -6.22 -10.21
C ALA A 119 20.15 -5.91 -11.48
N ASP A 120 19.57 -5.16 -12.43
CA ASP A 120 20.23 -4.61 -13.62
C ASP A 120 21.05 -3.32 -13.35
N GLY A 121 21.08 -2.85 -12.10
CA GLY A 121 21.78 -1.63 -11.69
C GLY A 121 20.99 -0.33 -11.88
N THR A 122 19.74 -0.39 -12.34
CA THR A 122 18.87 0.79 -12.53
C THR A 122 18.32 1.29 -11.22
N ASP A 123 18.50 2.57 -10.90
CA ASP A 123 17.84 3.22 -9.78
C ASP A 123 16.37 3.52 -10.12
N LEU A 124 15.46 3.27 -9.16
CA LEU A 124 14.02 3.38 -9.33
C LEU A 124 13.41 4.33 -8.31
N ASP A 125 12.33 5.02 -8.70
CA ASP A 125 11.46 5.76 -7.78
C ASP A 125 10.43 4.80 -7.17
N CYS A 126 10.86 4.09 -6.12
CA CYS A 126 9.99 3.14 -5.44
C CYS A 126 8.97 3.80 -4.51
N VAL A 127 9.17 5.03 -4.08
CA VAL A 127 8.19 5.77 -3.28
C VAL A 127 6.91 6.00 -4.08
N ALA A 128 7.04 6.38 -5.35
CA ALA A 128 5.89 6.59 -6.23
C ALA A 128 5.12 5.28 -6.50
N ALA A 129 5.83 4.14 -6.63
CA ALA A 129 5.24 2.85 -6.92
C ALA A 129 4.66 2.14 -5.69
N LEU A 130 5.03 2.58 -4.46
CA LEU A 130 4.68 1.90 -3.22
C LEU A 130 3.22 2.15 -2.81
N ALA A 131 2.50 1.07 -2.50
CA ALA A 131 1.29 1.09 -1.69
C ALA A 131 1.58 0.50 -0.31
N VAL A 132 0.96 1.05 0.73
CA VAL A 132 1.11 0.56 2.10
C VAL A 132 -0.25 0.23 2.71
N SER A 133 -0.27 -0.77 3.58
CA SER A 133 -1.46 -1.19 4.31
C SER A 133 -1.09 -1.81 5.67
N SER A 134 -2.08 -2.02 6.52
CA SER A 134 -1.90 -2.72 7.79
C SER A 134 -3.06 -3.66 8.07
N ARG A 135 -2.75 -4.85 8.58
CA ARG A 135 -3.70 -5.80 9.16
C ARG A 135 -3.75 -5.72 10.68
N THR A 136 -2.90 -4.91 11.28
CA THR A 136 -2.87 -4.69 12.73
C THR A 136 -3.75 -3.51 13.11
N GLY A 137 -3.96 -3.29 14.43
CA GLY A 137 -4.61 -2.07 14.92
C GLY A 137 -3.74 -0.81 14.78
N THR A 138 -2.47 -0.95 14.39
CA THR A 138 -1.52 0.15 14.18
C THR A 138 -1.46 0.48 12.68
N PRO A 139 -1.79 1.72 12.27
CA PRO A 139 -1.69 2.13 10.86
C PRO A 139 -0.25 2.11 10.35
N LEU A 140 -0.07 1.65 9.09
CA LEU A 140 1.11 1.89 8.28
C LEU A 140 0.75 2.93 7.21
N VAL A 141 1.48 4.03 7.17
CA VAL A 141 1.23 5.17 6.25
C VAL A 141 2.49 5.57 5.50
N LYS A 142 2.37 6.36 4.43
CA LYS A 142 3.47 6.98 3.69
C LYS A 142 3.16 8.43 3.34
#